data_daf82e21a04d9d0bb9ea0b6123a4ea00
#
_entry.id   daf82e21a04d9d0bb9ea0b6123a4ea00
#
_cell.length_a   1.000
_cell.length_b   1.000
_cell.length_c   1.000
_cell.angle_alpha   90.00
_cell.angle_beta   90.00
_cell.angle_gamma   90.00
#
_symmetry.space_group_name_H-M   'P 1'
#
loop_
_entity.id
_entity.type
_entity.pdbx_description
1 polymer ?
#
loop_
_entity_poly.entity_id
_entity_poly.type
_entity_poly.pdbx_seq_one_letter_code
_entity_poly.pdbx_strand_id
1 'polypeptide(L)'
;MSNFRVSTLRMTAFAVIASAATLFAVAGDNTADKKIKDHRTNPDVFFLQEGDVPNSFLLLPAPPDGASITFLNDQARYNWGKTMRDTPRGDVAVTDARVSGNGVPEAFSEAFGIDITEDGTPEILRLIVGMREDAGDLGTREAKNYYNRQRPFSFYNEDTCNPEQQEELSTNGSYPSGHTSIGWATALVLAEINPERQNEILKRGYEMGESRVICGYHYQSDVDAGRITGAVTVARLHADPAFQAQLKKAKDEFRRLKKEGKVAKGTPVPTKTTTD
;
A
#
# COMPACT_ATOMS: atom_id res chain seq x y z
N MET A 1 -49.25 74.63 -31.85
CA MET A 1 -50.39 73.99 -31.18
C MET A 1 -49.89 72.56 -30.83
N SER A 2 -49.42 72.34 -29.67
CA SER A 2 -48.71 71.12 -29.24
C SER A 2 -49.48 70.51 -28.08
N ASN A 3 -50.00 69.30 -28.26
CA ASN A 3 -50.71 68.56 -27.24
C ASN A 3 -49.70 67.64 -26.49
N PHE A 4 -49.43 67.95 -25.22
CA PHE A 4 -48.74 67.06 -24.32
C PHE A 4 -49.66 65.94 -23.84
N ARG A 5 -49.27 64.67 -24.08
CA ARG A 5 -49.87 63.52 -23.43
C ARG A 5 -48.95 63.04 -22.31
N VAL A 6 -49.46 63.06 -21.11
CA VAL A 6 -48.82 62.46 -19.91
C VAL A 6 -48.95 60.96 -20.01
N SER A 7 -47.81 60.27 -19.96
CA SER A 7 -47.75 58.79 -19.92
C SER A 7 -47.56 58.33 -18.48
N THR A 8 -48.52 57.59 -17.97
CA THR A 8 -48.50 56.98 -16.65
C THR A 8 -47.54 55.78 -16.58
N LEU A 9 -46.55 55.88 -15.74
CA LEU A 9 -45.55 54.83 -15.46
C LEU A 9 -46.18 53.75 -14.59
N ARG A 10 -46.36 52.55 -15.14
CA ARG A 10 -46.77 51.35 -14.33
C ARG A 10 -45.51 50.74 -13.73
N MET A 11 -45.40 50.74 -12.38
CA MET A 11 -44.44 49.99 -11.60
C MET A 11 -44.83 48.51 -11.60
N THR A 12 -44.03 47.68 -12.24
CA THR A 12 -44.09 46.21 -12.11
C THR A 12 -43.19 45.78 -10.94
N ALA A 13 -43.86 45.22 -9.94
CA ALA A 13 -43.16 44.61 -8.78
C ALA A 13 -42.50 43.29 -9.25
N PHE A 14 -41.17 43.21 -9.11
CA PHE A 14 -40.43 41.95 -9.26
C PHE A 14 -40.55 41.15 -7.95
N ALA A 15 -41.24 40.02 -8.02
CA ALA A 15 -41.22 39.01 -6.96
C ALA A 15 -39.86 38.25 -7.01
N VAL A 16 -39.05 38.41 -5.96
CA VAL A 16 -37.83 37.62 -5.77
C VAL A 16 -38.27 36.26 -5.21
N ILE A 17 -38.18 35.24 -6.05
CA ILE A 17 -38.33 33.83 -5.61
C ILE A 17 -37.01 33.41 -4.99
N ALA A 18 -36.95 33.33 -3.66
CA ALA A 18 -35.87 32.74 -2.93
C ALA A 18 -35.94 31.21 -3.07
N SER A 19 -35.10 30.64 -3.94
CA SER A 19 -34.90 29.19 -4.02
C SER A 19 -34.10 28.73 -2.80
N ALA A 20 -34.78 28.08 -1.86
CA ALA A 20 -34.12 27.36 -0.77
C ALA A 20 -33.43 26.11 -1.37
N ALA A 21 -32.10 26.17 -1.54
CA ALA A 21 -31.29 25.01 -1.83
C ALA A 21 -31.22 24.13 -0.56
N THR A 22 -32.00 23.07 -0.54
CA THR A 22 -31.88 21.99 0.45
C THR A 22 -30.58 21.24 0.17
N LEU A 23 -29.55 21.51 0.96
CA LEU A 23 -28.36 20.65 1.05
C LEU A 23 -28.81 19.31 1.62
N PHE A 24 -28.91 18.31 0.78
CA PHE A 24 -28.89 16.93 1.23
C PHE A 24 -27.46 16.63 1.73
N ALA A 25 -27.26 16.66 3.05
CA ALA A 25 -26.11 16.04 3.66
C ALA A 25 -26.26 14.53 3.44
N VAL A 26 -25.48 13.99 2.50
CA VAL A 26 -25.27 12.55 2.41
C VAL A 26 -24.50 12.19 3.65
N ALA A 27 -25.17 11.62 4.64
CA ALA A 27 -24.53 10.95 5.76
C ALA A 27 -23.84 9.72 5.17
N GLY A 28 -22.57 9.88 4.79
CA GLY A 28 -21.71 8.75 4.48
C GLY A 28 -21.59 7.88 5.73
N ASP A 29 -21.97 6.63 5.58
CA ASP A 29 -21.82 5.64 6.65
C ASP A 29 -20.34 5.43 6.95
N ASN A 30 -19.90 5.95 8.10
CA ASN A 30 -18.49 6.05 8.52
C ASN A 30 -17.97 4.72 9.11
N THR A 31 -18.25 3.57 8.47
CA THR A 31 -17.71 2.28 8.90
C THR A 31 -16.18 2.21 8.72
N ALA A 32 -15.63 2.91 7.72
CA ALA A 32 -14.19 3.08 7.52
C ALA A 32 -13.55 3.88 8.68
N ASP A 33 -14.18 4.98 9.12
CA ASP A 33 -13.72 5.79 10.25
C ASP A 33 -13.67 5.01 11.59
N LYS A 34 -14.53 4.01 11.76
CA LYS A 34 -14.55 3.19 12.98
C LYS A 34 -13.33 2.27 13.06
N LYS A 35 -12.93 1.63 11.94
CA LYS A 35 -11.69 0.84 11.85
C LYS A 35 -10.44 1.70 12.10
N ILE A 36 -10.40 2.91 11.56
CA ILE A 36 -9.29 3.86 11.72
C ILE A 36 -9.11 4.28 13.18
N LYS A 37 -10.19 4.53 13.92
CA LYS A 37 -10.12 4.91 15.33
C LYS A 37 -9.53 3.82 16.22
N ASP A 38 -9.81 2.57 15.93
CA ASP A 38 -9.29 1.42 16.69
C ASP A 38 -7.77 1.23 16.47
N HIS A 39 -7.26 1.51 15.27
CA HIS A 39 -5.82 1.46 14.98
C HIS A 39 -5.04 2.65 15.55
N ARG A 40 -5.64 3.84 15.61
CA ARG A 40 -5.02 5.05 16.20
C ARG A 40 -4.89 5.03 17.72
N THR A 41 -5.58 4.14 18.38
CA THR A 41 -5.47 3.98 19.85
C THR A 41 -4.25 3.14 20.24
N ASN A 42 -3.55 2.52 19.28
CA ASN A 42 -2.32 1.77 19.51
C ASN A 42 -1.11 2.51 18.91
N PRO A 43 -0.37 3.31 19.72
CA PRO A 43 0.78 4.09 19.25
C PRO A 43 1.95 3.22 18.76
N ASP A 44 1.93 1.90 19.02
CA ASP A 44 2.96 0.96 18.55
C ASP A 44 2.75 0.50 17.10
N VAL A 45 1.64 0.91 16.44
CA VAL A 45 1.23 0.44 15.11
C VAL A 45 1.49 1.47 14.01
N PHE A 46 1.71 2.76 14.36
CA PHE A 46 1.95 3.84 13.41
C PHE A 46 3.03 4.78 13.90
N PHE A 47 3.91 5.22 12.98
CA PHE A 47 4.78 6.38 13.20
C PHE A 47 4.10 7.68 12.75
N LEU A 48 3.28 7.61 11.70
CA LEU A 48 2.64 8.75 11.06
C LEU A 48 1.18 8.90 11.50
N GLN A 49 0.68 10.12 11.40
CA GLN A 49 -0.74 10.41 11.59
C GLN A 49 -1.43 10.50 10.20
N GLU A 50 -2.76 10.36 10.19
CA GLU A 50 -3.54 10.70 9.02
C GLU A 50 -3.27 12.16 8.63
N GLY A 51 -3.05 12.42 7.35
CA GLY A 51 -2.65 13.73 6.84
C GLY A 51 -1.14 13.96 6.79
N ASP A 52 -0.32 13.17 7.52
CA ASP A 52 1.14 13.20 7.37
C ASP A 52 1.59 12.40 6.14
N VAL A 53 0.87 11.34 5.79
CA VAL A 53 1.19 10.49 4.65
C VAL A 53 0.80 11.21 3.35
N PRO A 54 1.64 11.17 2.31
CA PRO A 54 1.28 11.73 1.02
C PRO A 54 -0.01 11.12 0.47
N ASN A 55 -0.93 11.97 0.02
CA ASN A 55 -2.23 11.55 -0.48
C ASN A 55 -2.09 10.71 -1.76
N SER A 56 -2.38 9.42 -1.67
CA SER A 56 -2.22 8.48 -2.78
C SER A 56 -3.13 8.77 -3.98
N PHE A 57 -4.30 9.37 -3.78
CA PHE A 57 -5.17 9.79 -4.87
C PHE A 57 -4.58 10.93 -5.70
N LEU A 58 -3.91 11.88 -5.05
CA LEU A 58 -3.24 12.98 -5.76
C LEU A 58 -1.92 12.55 -6.41
N LEU A 59 -1.26 11.55 -5.85
CA LEU A 59 0.05 11.07 -6.30
C LEU A 59 -0.05 10.12 -7.49
N LEU A 60 -0.99 9.18 -7.46
CA LEU A 60 -1.07 8.09 -8.41
C LEU A 60 -1.95 8.45 -9.62
N PRO A 61 -1.61 7.96 -10.82
CA PRO A 61 -2.55 8.01 -11.94
C PRO A 61 -3.78 7.17 -11.61
N ALA A 62 -4.87 7.39 -12.33
CA ALA A 62 -6.04 6.53 -12.24
C ALA A 62 -5.68 5.07 -12.62
N PRO A 63 -6.35 4.07 -12.02
CA PRO A 63 -6.19 2.67 -12.44
C PRO A 63 -6.53 2.52 -13.93
N PRO A 64 -5.93 1.54 -14.63
CA PRO A 64 -6.12 1.36 -16.06
C PRO A 64 -7.59 1.20 -16.46
N ASP A 65 -8.00 1.90 -17.50
CA ASP A 65 -9.28 1.69 -18.18
C ASP A 65 -9.32 0.31 -18.85
N GLY A 66 -10.51 -0.32 -18.89
CA GLY A 66 -10.70 -1.66 -19.45
C GLY A 66 -10.34 -1.82 -20.93
N ALA A 67 -10.24 -0.73 -21.70
CA ALA A 67 -9.82 -0.72 -23.09
C ALA A 67 -8.31 -0.42 -23.27
N SER A 68 -7.57 -0.16 -22.18
CA SER A 68 -6.17 0.23 -22.23
C SER A 68 -5.22 -0.96 -22.41
N ILE A 69 -4.05 -0.71 -23.02
CA ILE A 69 -2.96 -1.71 -23.12
C ILE A 69 -2.50 -2.15 -21.72
N THR A 70 -2.51 -1.25 -20.75
CA THR A 70 -2.14 -1.58 -19.36
C THR A 70 -3.12 -2.57 -18.75
N PHE A 71 -4.43 -2.46 -19.04
CA PHE A 71 -5.39 -3.46 -18.58
C PHE A 71 -5.23 -4.82 -19.28
N LEU A 72 -4.86 -4.83 -20.55
CA LEU A 72 -4.47 -6.10 -21.23
C LEU A 72 -3.27 -6.77 -20.57
N ASN A 73 -2.29 -5.98 -20.13
CA ASN A 73 -1.17 -6.51 -19.32
C ASN A 73 -1.65 -7.05 -17.97
N ASP A 74 -2.56 -6.36 -17.29
CA ASP A 74 -3.19 -6.83 -16.04
C ASP A 74 -3.85 -8.20 -16.23
N GLN A 75 -4.59 -8.39 -17.32
CA GLN A 75 -5.23 -9.66 -17.66
C GLN A 75 -4.21 -10.77 -17.96
N ALA A 76 -3.17 -10.46 -18.75
CA ALA A 76 -2.11 -11.39 -19.05
C ALA A 76 -1.35 -11.85 -17.80
N ARG A 77 -1.03 -10.92 -16.91
CA ARG A 77 -0.37 -11.18 -15.62
C ARG A 77 -1.27 -11.96 -14.66
N TYR A 78 -2.56 -11.68 -14.62
CA TYR A 78 -3.51 -12.46 -13.84
C TYR A 78 -3.58 -13.92 -14.30
N ASN A 79 -3.66 -14.16 -15.63
CA ASN A 79 -3.67 -15.50 -16.19
C ASN A 79 -2.34 -16.24 -15.96
N TRP A 80 -1.21 -15.54 -16.10
CA TRP A 80 0.09 -16.10 -15.71
C TRP A 80 0.10 -16.47 -14.22
N GLY A 81 -0.37 -15.60 -13.33
CA GLY A 81 -0.42 -15.85 -11.89
C GLY A 81 -1.15 -17.15 -11.54
N LYS A 82 -2.25 -17.45 -12.23
CA LYS A 82 -2.98 -18.72 -12.04
C LYS A 82 -2.12 -19.94 -12.32
N THR A 83 -1.25 -19.89 -13.34
CA THR A 83 -0.36 -21.04 -13.65
C THR A 83 0.72 -21.27 -12.61
N MET A 84 0.96 -20.29 -11.74
CA MET A 84 1.97 -20.38 -10.68
C MET A 84 1.42 -20.94 -9.37
N ARG A 85 0.09 -21.02 -9.20
CA ARG A 85 -0.55 -21.37 -7.90
C ARG A 85 -0.15 -22.77 -7.41
N ASP A 86 -0.08 -23.74 -8.31
CA ASP A 86 0.24 -25.15 -7.98
C ASP A 86 1.78 -25.42 -8.08
N THR A 87 2.59 -24.43 -7.77
CA THR A 87 4.06 -24.54 -7.76
C THR A 87 4.62 -24.09 -6.41
N PRO A 88 5.88 -24.41 -6.07
CA PRO A 88 6.53 -23.89 -4.85
C PRO A 88 6.46 -22.36 -4.73
N ARG A 89 6.41 -21.63 -5.86
CA ARG A 89 6.22 -20.17 -5.85
C ARG A 89 4.80 -19.79 -5.41
N GLY A 90 3.81 -20.61 -5.73
CA GLY A 90 2.43 -20.47 -5.27
C GLY A 90 2.32 -20.67 -3.75
N ASP A 91 3.02 -21.65 -3.18
CA ASP A 91 3.04 -21.89 -1.72
C ASP A 91 3.60 -20.66 -0.99
N VAL A 92 4.66 -20.03 -1.52
CA VAL A 92 5.18 -18.77 -0.99
C VAL A 92 4.14 -17.65 -1.11
N ALA A 93 3.39 -17.59 -2.22
CA ALA A 93 2.38 -16.56 -2.41
C ALA A 93 1.21 -16.68 -1.41
N VAL A 94 0.82 -17.90 -1.03
CA VAL A 94 -0.15 -18.14 0.04
C VAL A 94 0.38 -17.63 1.38
N THR A 95 1.64 -17.92 1.71
CA THR A 95 2.27 -17.46 2.95
C THR A 95 2.36 -15.94 3.01
N ASP A 96 2.69 -15.28 1.88
CA ASP A 96 2.78 -13.82 1.75
C ASP A 96 1.43 -13.09 1.91
N ALA A 97 0.32 -13.81 1.89
CA ALA A 97 -0.99 -13.23 2.18
C ALA A 97 -1.09 -12.77 3.65
N ARG A 98 -0.27 -13.31 4.54
CA ARG A 98 -0.24 -12.95 5.96
C ARG A 98 0.71 -11.79 6.22
N VAL A 99 0.19 -10.58 6.37
CA VAL A 99 0.96 -9.39 6.76
C VAL A 99 0.77 -9.00 8.23
N SER A 100 -0.24 -9.56 8.91
CA SER A 100 -0.51 -9.33 10.34
C SER A 100 0.45 -10.11 11.24
N GLY A 101 0.56 -9.70 12.50
CA GLY A 101 1.48 -10.31 13.47
C GLY A 101 2.91 -10.30 12.95
N ASN A 102 3.56 -11.45 12.97
CA ASN A 102 4.94 -11.65 12.52
C ASN A 102 5.06 -12.03 11.03
N GLY A 103 3.98 -11.97 10.25
CA GLY A 103 4.00 -12.42 8.85
C GLY A 103 5.04 -11.69 7.99
N VAL A 104 5.15 -10.36 8.12
CA VAL A 104 6.15 -9.58 7.38
C VAL A 104 7.58 -9.83 7.90
N PRO A 105 7.88 -9.77 9.21
CA PRO A 105 9.19 -10.14 9.75
C PRO A 105 9.66 -11.52 9.30
N GLU A 106 8.83 -12.55 9.43
CA GLU A 106 9.13 -13.93 9.00
C GLU A 106 9.44 -14.00 7.50
N ALA A 107 8.65 -13.32 6.66
CA ALA A 107 8.83 -13.31 5.22
C ALA A 107 10.19 -12.72 4.79
N PHE A 108 10.78 -11.82 5.56
CA PHE A 108 12.05 -11.17 5.26
C PHE A 108 13.26 -11.78 5.95
N SER A 109 13.09 -12.64 6.96
CA SER A 109 14.18 -13.16 7.80
C SER A 109 15.33 -13.79 6.99
N GLU A 110 15.02 -14.68 6.05
CA GLU A 110 16.01 -15.31 5.18
C GLU A 110 16.75 -14.27 4.31
N ALA A 111 16.01 -13.38 3.64
CA ALA A 111 16.58 -12.36 2.78
C ALA A 111 17.43 -11.36 3.57
N PHE A 112 17.03 -11.03 4.78
CA PHE A 112 17.74 -10.13 5.67
C PHE A 112 19.00 -10.77 6.27
N GLY A 113 19.03 -12.10 6.40
CA GLY A 113 20.18 -12.89 6.84
C GLY A 113 20.24 -13.16 8.33
N ILE A 114 19.15 -12.90 9.05
CA ILE A 114 18.93 -13.30 10.45
C ILE A 114 17.44 -13.35 10.72
N ASP A 115 16.99 -14.25 11.58
CA ASP A 115 15.59 -14.34 11.99
C ASP A 115 15.15 -13.08 12.73
N ILE A 116 14.04 -12.48 12.25
CA ILE A 116 13.48 -11.26 12.84
C ILE A 116 12.42 -11.68 13.85
N THR A 117 12.79 -11.64 15.13
CA THR A 117 11.97 -12.14 16.25
C THR A 117 12.00 -11.19 17.44
N GLU A 118 11.03 -11.35 18.36
CA GLU A 118 10.96 -10.54 19.57
C GLU A 118 12.18 -10.74 20.50
N ASP A 119 12.65 -11.99 20.61
CA ASP A 119 13.79 -12.31 21.50
C ASP A 119 15.15 -11.95 20.88
N GLY A 120 15.30 -12.13 19.56
CA GLY A 120 16.58 -11.98 18.87
C GLY A 120 16.86 -10.59 18.33
N THR A 121 15.83 -9.92 17.81
CA THR A 121 15.93 -8.67 17.06
C THR A 121 14.76 -7.70 17.37
N PRO A 122 14.50 -7.40 18.68
CA PRO A 122 13.32 -6.63 19.09
C PRO A 122 13.24 -5.23 18.48
N GLU A 123 14.35 -4.56 18.25
CA GLU A 123 14.32 -3.20 17.70
C GLU A 123 14.05 -3.19 16.19
N ILE A 124 14.53 -4.20 15.46
CA ILE A 124 14.21 -4.40 14.04
C ILE A 124 12.76 -4.82 13.90
N LEU A 125 12.27 -5.75 14.72
CA LEU A 125 10.87 -6.18 14.73
C LEU A 125 9.93 -4.99 14.96
N ARG A 126 10.21 -4.18 16.00
CA ARG A 126 9.40 -3.00 16.33
C ARG A 126 9.35 -1.98 15.19
N LEU A 127 10.47 -1.78 14.49
CA LEU A 127 10.54 -0.89 13.34
C LEU A 127 9.61 -1.36 12.21
N ILE A 128 9.66 -2.67 11.85
CA ILE A 128 8.84 -3.24 10.79
C ILE A 128 7.35 -3.19 11.16
N VAL A 129 7.01 -3.60 12.38
CA VAL A 129 5.61 -3.59 12.84
C VAL A 129 5.06 -2.17 12.91
N GLY A 130 5.85 -1.21 13.40
CA GLY A 130 5.43 0.19 13.53
C GLY A 130 5.18 0.88 12.19
N MET A 131 5.94 0.56 11.13
CA MET A 131 5.78 1.18 9.81
C MET A 131 4.78 0.45 8.88
N ARG A 132 4.33 -0.74 9.26
CA ARG A 132 3.48 -1.60 8.42
C ARG A 132 2.20 -0.92 7.98
N GLU A 133 1.47 -0.35 8.93
CA GLU A 133 0.18 0.27 8.67
C GLU A 133 0.33 1.68 8.05
N ASP A 134 1.44 2.38 8.32
CA ASP A 134 1.77 3.61 7.60
C ASP A 134 1.86 3.37 6.10
N ALA A 135 2.50 2.27 5.69
CA ALA A 135 2.63 1.91 4.28
C ALA A 135 1.39 1.22 3.71
N GLY A 136 0.75 0.35 4.49
CA GLY A 136 -0.34 -0.50 4.03
C GLY A 136 -1.69 0.20 4.00
N ASP A 137 -2.07 0.79 5.13
CA ASP A 137 -3.37 1.43 5.29
C ASP A 137 -3.30 2.92 4.96
N LEU A 138 -2.56 3.72 5.75
CA LEU A 138 -2.51 5.17 5.54
C LEU A 138 -2.03 5.54 4.13
N GLY A 139 -0.95 4.90 3.65
CA GLY A 139 -0.36 5.21 2.35
C GLY A 139 -1.25 4.89 1.16
N THR A 140 -2.20 3.95 1.28
CA THR A 140 -3.04 3.52 0.16
C THR A 140 -4.50 3.97 0.23
N ARG A 141 -4.93 4.44 1.38
CA ARG A 141 -6.34 4.67 1.74
C ARG A 141 -7.09 5.58 0.77
N GLU A 142 -6.54 6.76 0.48
CA GLU A 142 -7.25 7.77 -0.31
C GLU A 142 -7.57 7.28 -1.74
N ALA A 143 -6.59 6.68 -2.42
CA ALA A 143 -6.82 6.11 -3.75
C ALA A 143 -7.74 4.89 -3.69
N LYS A 144 -7.62 4.03 -2.67
CA LYS A 144 -8.51 2.87 -2.49
C LYS A 144 -9.97 3.29 -2.36
N ASN A 145 -10.23 4.27 -1.50
CA ASN A 145 -11.58 4.76 -1.23
C ASN A 145 -12.17 5.46 -2.46
N TYR A 146 -11.35 6.27 -3.15
CA TYR A 146 -11.81 7.02 -4.31
C TYR A 146 -12.11 6.14 -5.52
N TYR A 147 -11.15 5.26 -5.91
CA TYR A 147 -11.31 4.45 -7.11
C TYR A 147 -12.16 3.21 -6.87
N ASN A 148 -12.17 2.68 -5.67
CA ASN A 148 -12.88 1.46 -5.28
C ASN A 148 -12.83 0.36 -6.37
N ARG A 149 -11.64 0.17 -6.96
CA ARG A 149 -11.42 -0.75 -8.08
C ARG A 149 -11.79 -2.17 -7.69
N GLN A 150 -12.63 -2.82 -8.51
CA GLN A 150 -12.98 -4.23 -8.32
C GLN A 150 -11.74 -5.12 -8.41
N ARG A 151 -11.60 -6.07 -7.48
CA ARG A 151 -10.48 -7.00 -7.45
C ARG A 151 -10.58 -8.06 -8.55
N PRO A 152 -9.43 -8.61 -9.06
CA PRO A 152 -9.43 -9.61 -10.13
C PRO A 152 -10.32 -10.81 -9.84
N PHE A 153 -10.20 -11.43 -8.67
CA PHE A 153 -11.02 -12.61 -8.32
C PHE A 153 -12.52 -12.32 -8.38
N SER A 154 -12.94 -11.13 -7.94
CA SER A 154 -14.33 -10.69 -8.02
C SER A 154 -14.75 -10.35 -9.44
N PHE A 155 -13.86 -9.73 -10.24
CA PHE A 155 -14.14 -9.37 -11.63
C PHE A 155 -14.31 -10.61 -12.52
N TYR A 156 -13.46 -11.63 -12.33
CA TYR A 156 -13.52 -12.88 -13.10
C TYR A 156 -14.42 -13.94 -12.48
N ASN A 157 -14.94 -13.69 -11.27
CA ASN A 157 -15.72 -14.67 -10.48
C ASN A 157 -14.96 -15.99 -10.32
N GLU A 158 -13.71 -15.91 -9.88
CA GLU A 158 -12.80 -17.03 -9.68
C GLU A 158 -12.24 -17.01 -8.25
N ASP A 159 -11.81 -18.16 -7.74
CA ASP A 159 -11.21 -18.26 -6.43
C ASP A 159 -9.77 -17.71 -6.40
N THR A 160 -9.38 -17.18 -5.25
CA THR A 160 -8.00 -16.82 -4.93
C THR A 160 -7.22 -18.05 -4.47
N CYS A 161 -5.91 -17.90 -4.19
CA CYS A 161 -5.12 -18.96 -3.56
C CYS A 161 -5.48 -19.20 -2.08
N ASN A 162 -6.26 -18.31 -1.46
CA ASN A 162 -6.84 -18.48 -0.12
C ASN A 162 -8.26 -17.91 -0.11
N PRO A 163 -9.29 -18.74 -0.39
CA PRO A 163 -10.69 -18.32 -0.47
C PRO A 163 -11.24 -17.71 0.82
N GLU A 164 -10.71 -18.09 1.98
CA GLU A 164 -11.18 -17.60 3.29
C GLU A 164 -11.05 -16.06 3.43
N GLN A 165 -10.12 -15.45 2.71
CA GLN A 165 -9.90 -13.99 2.73
C GLN A 165 -10.77 -13.23 1.71
N GLN A 166 -11.49 -13.93 0.81
CA GLN A 166 -12.20 -13.28 -0.30
C GLN A 166 -13.33 -12.39 0.17
N GLU A 167 -14.09 -12.82 1.16
CA GLU A 167 -15.22 -12.04 1.69
C GLU A 167 -14.74 -10.69 2.23
N GLU A 168 -13.74 -10.69 3.08
CA GLU A 168 -13.16 -9.45 3.63
C GLU A 168 -12.57 -8.57 2.53
N LEU A 169 -11.79 -9.15 1.62
CA LEU A 169 -11.12 -8.40 0.55
C LEU A 169 -12.06 -7.85 -0.50
N SER A 170 -13.24 -8.46 -0.70
CA SER A 170 -14.26 -7.96 -1.63
C SER A 170 -14.88 -6.64 -1.18
N THR A 171 -14.76 -6.28 0.10
CA THR A 171 -15.36 -5.07 0.68
C THR A 171 -14.52 -3.81 0.48
N ASN A 172 -13.29 -3.91 -0.04
CA ASN A 172 -12.41 -2.76 -0.24
C ASN A 172 -11.73 -2.76 -1.62
N GLY A 173 -11.39 -1.56 -2.09
CA GLY A 173 -10.79 -1.36 -3.40
C GLY A 173 -9.45 -2.09 -3.61
N SER A 174 -9.22 -2.53 -4.85
CA SER A 174 -7.99 -3.20 -5.26
C SER A 174 -6.79 -2.26 -5.38
N TYR A 175 -7.00 -1.02 -5.81
CA TYR A 175 -5.95 -0.09 -6.22
C TYR A 175 -5.71 1.03 -5.21
N PRO A 176 -4.44 1.28 -4.80
CA PRO A 176 -3.24 0.47 -4.98
C PRO A 176 -3.17 -0.71 -4.01
N SER A 177 -2.21 -1.64 -4.23
CA SER A 177 -2.03 -2.80 -3.35
C SER A 177 -1.36 -2.44 -2.02
N GLY A 178 -2.09 -2.58 -0.90
CA GLY A 178 -1.55 -2.34 0.45
C GLY A 178 -0.47 -3.34 0.85
N HIS A 179 -0.66 -4.63 0.59
CA HIS A 179 0.35 -5.66 0.87
C HIS A 179 1.66 -5.40 0.11
N THR A 180 1.57 -4.95 -1.15
CA THR A 180 2.76 -4.57 -1.92
C THR A 180 3.44 -3.35 -1.34
N SER A 181 2.67 -2.35 -0.91
CA SER A 181 3.19 -1.15 -0.26
C SER A 181 3.96 -1.51 1.02
N ILE A 182 3.39 -2.38 1.86
CA ILE A 182 4.06 -2.91 3.07
C ILE A 182 5.36 -3.62 2.72
N GLY A 183 5.31 -4.60 1.81
CA GLY A 183 6.48 -5.40 1.43
C GLY A 183 7.59 -4.56 0.83
N TRP A 184 7.26 -3.61 -0.04
CA TRP A 184 8.25 -2.73 -0.65
C TRP A 184 8.86 -1.73 0.33
N ALA A 185 8.05 -1.11 1.19
CA ALA A 185 8.52 -0.23 2.25
C ALA A 185 9.46 -0.96 3.22
N THR A 186 9.09 -2.18 3.64
CA THR A 186 9.93 -3.03 4.49
C THR A 186 11.25 -3.36 3.80
N ALA A 187 11.23 -3.74 2.53
CA ALA A 187 12.46 -4.03 1.78
C ALA A 187 13.40 -2.84 1.71
N LEU A 188 12.89 -1.64 1.44
CA LEU A 188 13.70 -0.42 1.37
C LEU A 188 14.40 -0.13 2.71
N VAL A 189 13.68 -0.23 3.82
CA VAL A 189 14.21 0.03 5.15
C VAL A 189 15.19 -1.06 5.59
N LEU A 190 14.89 -2.32 5.33
CA LEU A 190 15.81 -3.42 5.66
C LEU A 190 17.09 -3.39 4.80
N ALA A 191 17.01 -2.99 3.53
CA ALA A 191 18.20 -2.81 2.68
C ALA A 191 19.10 -1.66 3.19
N GLU A 192 18.52 -0.61 3.78
CA GLU A 192 19.27 0.45 4.43
C GLU A 192 19.98 -0.04 5.71
N ILE A 193 19.38 -0.96 6.46
CA ILE A 193 19.99 -1.55 7.67
C ILE A 193 21.08 -2.54 7.29
N ASN A 194 20.85 -3.41 6.29
CA ASN A 194 21.79 -4.43 5.83
C ASN A 194 22.10 -4.28 4.31
N PRO A 195 22.94 -3.31 3.93
CA PRO A 195 23.26 -3.07 2.52
C PRO A 195 24.05 -4.21 1.86
N GLU A 196 24.68 -5.09 2.62
CA GLU A 196 25.40 -6.25 2.08
C GLU A 196 24.46 -7.31 1.48
N ARG A 197 23.19 -7.31 1.90
CA ARG A 197 22.14 -8.18 1.39
C ARG A 197 21.02 -7.41 0.68
N GLN A 198 21.28 -6.19 0.24
CA GLN A 198 20.27 -5.35 -0.39
C GLN A 198 19.58 -6.02 -1.59
N ASN A 199 20.32 -6.82 -2.38
CA ASN A 199 19.78 -7.46 -3.56
C ASN A 199 18.74 -8.54 -3.19
N GLU A 200 19.05 -9.38 -2.21
CA GLU A 200 18.15 -10.41 -1.70
C GLU A 200 16.91 -9.78 -1.04
N ILE A 201 17.11 -8.72 -0.24
CA ILE A 201 16.05 -8.01 0.46
C ILE A 201 15.10 -7.33 -0.54
N LEU A 202 15.64 -6.58 -1.51
CA LEU A 202 14.82 -5.88 -2.50
C LEU A 202 14.11 -6.87 -3.43
N LYS A 203 14.76 -7.98 -3.81
CA LYS A 203 14.13 -9.07 -4.55
C LYS A 203 12.94 -9.63 -3.77
N ARG A 204 13.12 -9.91 -2.47
CA ARG A 204 12.05 -10.43 -1.61
C ARG A 204 10.86 -9.46 -1.53
N GLY A 205 11.11 -8.17 -1.39
CA GLY A 205 10.06 -7.15 -1.42
C GLY A 205 9.32 -7.09 -2.76
N TYR A 206 10.04 -7.30 -3.87
CA TYR A 206 9.45 -7.39 -5.20
C TYR A 206 8.53 -8.62 -5.32
N GLU A 207 8.99 -9.79 -4.85
CA GLU A 207 8.26 -11.06 -4.87
C GLU A 207 7.00 -11.01 -4.01
N MET A 208 7.01 -10.29 -2.88
CA MET A 208 5.82 -10.08 -2.04
C MET A 208 4.68 -9.39 -2.81
N GLY A 209 5.01 -8.40 -3.65
CA GLY A 209 4.04 -7.80 -4.56
C GLY A 209 3.55 -8.78 -5.64
N GLU A 210 4.46 -9.54 -6.24
CA GLU A 210 4.11 -10.55 -7.25
C GLU A 210 3.18 -11.63 -6.70
N SER A 211 3.36 -12.03 -5.43
CA SER A 211 2.49 -12.96 -4.74
C SER A 211 1.02 -12.53 -4.76
N ARG A 212 0.75 -11.22 -4.79
CA ARG A 212 -0.63 -10.71 -4.86
C ARG A 212 -1.29 -10.96 -6.21
N VAL A 213 -0.49 -10.94 -7.29
CA VAL A 213 -0.95 -11.29 -8.65
C VAL A 213 -1.18 -12.79 -8.77
N ILE A 214 -0.23 -13.61 -8.28
CA ILE A 214 -0.33 -15.08 -8.28
C ILE A 214 -1.60 -15.52 -7.57
N CYS A 215 -1.86 -15.00 -6.39
CA CYS A 215 -3.06 -15.32 -5.62
C CYS A 215 -4.36 -14.73 -6.18
N GLY A 216 -4.30 -13.82 -7.15
CA GLY A 216 -5.50 -13.23 -7.75
C GLY A 216 -6.14 -12.12 -6.93
N TYR A 217 -5.46 -11.59 -5.91
CA TYR A 217 -5.98 -10.51 -5.07
C TYR A 217 -5.89 -9.13 -5.72
N HIS A 218 -4.87 -8.93 -6.57
CA HIS A 218 -4.53 -7.65 -7.18
C HIS A 218 -4.12 -7.81 -8.64
N TYR A 219 -4.36 -6.79 -9.45
CA TYR A 219 -3.79 -6.64 -10.78
C TYR A 219 -2.32 -6.22 -10.69
N GLN A 220 -1.58 -6.41 -11.80
CA GLN A 220 -0.19 -5.96 -11.87
C GLN A 220 -0.06 -4.44 -11.65
N SER A 221 -0.97 -3.65 -12.24
CA SER A 221 -0.99 -2.19 -12.06
C SER A 221 -1.27 -1.76 -10.62
N ASP A 222 -2.07 -2.53 -9.84
CA ASP A 222 -2.26 -2.27 -8.39
C ASP A 222 -0.94 -2.49 -7.62
N VAL A 223 -0.20 -3.52 -8.02
CA VAL A 223 1.10 -3.88 -7.43
C VAL A 223 2.14 -2.81 -7.74
N ASP A 224 2.21 -2.35 -8.99
CA ASP A 224 3.16 -1.30 -9.39
C ASP A 224 2.87 0.02 -8.66
N ALA A 225 1.60 0.41 -8.56
CA ALA A 225 1.17 1.56 -7.75
C ALA A 225 1.46 1.37 -6.26
N GLY A 226 1.33 0.14 -5.74
CA GLY A 226 1.67 -0.21 -4.36
C GLY A 226 3.15 -0.01 -4.04
N ARG A 227 4.06 -0.30 -4.98
CA ARG A 227 5.50 0.00 -4.81
C ARG A 227 5.77 1.50 -4.74
N ILE A 228 5.07 2.30 -5.55
CA ILE A 228 5.19 3.76 -5.52
C ILE A 228 4.73 4.29 -4.15
N THR A 229 3.57 3.86 -3.66
CA THR A 229 3.08 4.27 -2.34
C THR A 229 4.02 3.86 -1.22
N GLY A 230 4.54 2.63 -1.23
CA GLY A 230 5.52 2.17 -0.26
C GLY A 230 6.79 3.04 -0.23
N ALA A 231 7.34 3.37 -1.40
CA ALA A 231 8.53 4.21 -1.50
C ALA A 231 8.29 5.64 -0.99
N VAL A 232 7.14 6.22 -1.34
CA VAL A 232 6.78 7.58 -0.89
C VAL A 232 6.52 7.62 0.61
N THR A 233 5.89 6.57 1.17
CA THR A 233 5.71 6.45 2.63
C THR A 233 7.05 6.37 3.35
N VAL A 234 8.01 5.59 2.85
CA VAL A 234 9.38 5.53 3.41
C VAL A 234 10.04 6.90 3.39
N ALA A 235 9.92 7.65 2.28
CA ALA A 235 10.47 9.01 2.21
C ALA A 235 9.86 9.93 3.28
N ARG A 236 8.56 9.82 3.55
CA ARG A 236 7.90 10.59 4.61
C ARG A 236 8.28 10.11 6.02
N LEU A 237 8.41 8.80 6.23
CA LEU A 237 8.87 8.22 7.49
C LEU A 237 10.27 8.74 7.87
N HIS A 238 11.16 8.91 6.92
CA HIS A 238 12.48 9.49 7.16
C HIS A 238 12.47 10.95 7.66
N ALA A 239 11.36 11.67 7.50
CA ALA A 239 11.16 12.99 8.10
C ALA A 239 10.51 12.95 9.49
N ASP A 240 10.15 11.76 9.99
CA ASP A 240 9.51 11.58 11.29
C ASP A 240 10.54 11.29 12.40
N PRO A 241 10.55 12.05 13.53
CA PRO A 241 11.52 11.86 14.59
C PRO A 241 11.41 10.51 15.32
N ALA A 242 10.19 9.95 15.48
CA ALA A 242 9.99 8.68 16.17
C ALA A 242 10.50 7.52 15.31
N PHE A 243 10.21 7.56 13.99
CA PHE A 243 10.76 6.60 13.05
C PHE A 243 12.30 6.65 13.02
N GLN A 244 12.90 7.84 12.94
CA GLN A 244 14.34 8.01 12.95
C GLN A 244 15.00 7.45 14.22
N ALA A 245 14.38 7.69 15.38
CA ALA A 245 14.85 7.14 16.65
C ALA A 245 14.80 5.61 16.66
N GLN A 246 13.70 5.01 16.15
CA GLN A 246 13.57 3.55 16.07
C GLN A 246 14.51 2.94 15.02
N LEU A 247 14.68 3.57 13.86
CA LEU A 247 15.61 3.16 12.83
C LEU A 247 17.06 3.14 13.35
N LYS A 248 17.43 4.14 14.16
CA LYS A 248 18.75 4.17 14.81
C LYS A 248 18.95 2.98 15.74
N LYS A 249 17.96 2.65 16.58
CA LYS A 249 18.04 1.48 17.48
C LYS A 249 18.15 0.17 16.68
N ALA A 250 17.37 0.01 15.62
CA ALA A 250 17.44 -1.16 14.75
C ALA A 250 18.81 -1.31 14.07
N LYS A 251 19.41 -0.20 13.61
CA LYS A 251 20.78 -0.20 13.06
C LYS A 251 21.83 -0.53 14.10
N ASP A 252 21.68 -0.03 15.35
CA ASP A 252 22.61 -0.34 16.45
C ASP A 252 22.54 -1.83 16.84
N GLU A 253 21.32 -2.37 16.93
CA GLU A 253 21.06 -3.81 17.15
C GLU A 253 21.68 -4.65 16.04
N PHE A 254 21.44 -4.34 14.78
CA PHE A 254 22.01 -5.05 13.64
C PHE A 254 23.54 -5.04 13.66
N ARG A 255 24.18 -3.88 13.93
CA ARG A 255 25.64 -3.78 14.01
C ARG A 255 26.22 -4.66 15.12
N ARG A 256 25.55 -4.76 16.27
CA ARG A 256 25.93 -5.65 17.36
C ARG A 256 25.86 -7.11 16.93
N LEU A 257 24.72 -7.55 16.38
CA LEU A 257 24.51 -8.93 15.93
C LEU A 257 25.47 -9.35 14.82
N LYS A 258 25.81 -8.42 13.92
CA LYS A 258 26.79 -8.65 12.87
C LYS A 258 28.19 -8.85 13.43
N LYS A 259 28.61 -8.07 14.45
CA LYS A 259 29.89 -8.26 15.15
C LYS A 259 29.93 -9.60 15.89
N GLU A 260 28.82 -10.09 16.38
CA GLU A 260 28.67 -11.40 17.01
C GLU A 260 28.65 -12.57 16.00
N GLY A 261 28.75 -12.30 14.70
CA GLY A 261 28.74 -13.33 13.64
C GLY A 261 27.39 -13.99 13.40
N LYS A 262 26.29 -13.37 13.86
CA LYS A 262 24.94 -13.93 13.78
C LYS A 262 24.20 -13.63 12.46
N VAL A 263 24.80 -12.78 11.61
CA VAL A 263 24.17 -12.35 10.34
C VAL A 263 24.83 -13.09 9.18
N ALA A 264 24.03 -13.71 8.32
CA ALA A 264 24.48 -14.36 7.12
C ALA A 264 25.07 -13.35 6.12
N LYS A 265 26.13 -13.75 5.41
CA LYS A 265 26.74 -12.93 4.36
C LYS A 265 25.82 -12.83 3.15
N GLY A 266 25.89 -11.71 2.42
CA GLY A 266 25.20 -11.54 1.16
C GLY A 266 25.77 -12.46 0.06
N THR A 267 24.93 -12.73 -0.94
CA THR A 267 25.35 -13.50 -2.11
C THR A 267 26.21 -12.63 -3.01
N PRO A 268 27.43 -13.09 -3.38
CA PRO A 268 28.28 -12.33 -4.31
C PRO A 268 27.57 -12.10 -5.65
N VAL A 269 27.60 -10.87 -6.14
CA VAL A 269 27.12 -10.58 -7.48
C VAL A 269 28.04 -11.26 -8.50
N PRO A 270 27.52 -12.08 -9.44
CA PRO A 270 28.35 -12.65 -10.47
C PRO A 270 29.01 -11.55 -11.29
N THR A 271 30.33 -11.50 -11.27
CA THR A 271 31.09 -10.65 -12.19
C THR A 271 30.91 -11.20 -13.60
N LYS A 272 30.40 -10.40 -14.54
CA LYS A 272 30.50 -10.77 -15.96
C LYS A 272 31.96 -10.97 -16.29
N THR A 273 32.39 -12.21 -16.51
CA THR A 273 33.63 -12.49 -17.23
C THR A 273 33.39 -11.95 -18.64
N THR A 274 33.99 -10.81 -18.97
CA THR A 274 34.18 -10.40 -20.36
C THR A 274 35.08 -11.47 -20.99
N THR A 275 34.47 -12.45 -21.64
CA THR A 275 35.20 -13.22 -22.64
C THR A 275 35.28 -12.31 -23.86
N ASP A 276 36.47 -11.73 -24.07
CA ASP A 276 36.86 -11.10 -25.34
C ASP A 276 36.66 -12.02 -26.53
#